data_46af5e645df3d37a37748b3444f72209
#
_entry.id   46af5e645df3d37a37748b3444f72209
#
_cell.length_a   1.000
_cell.length_b   1.000
_cell.length_c   1.000
_cell.angle_alpha   90.00
_cell.angle_beta   90.00
_cell.angle_gamma   90.00
#
_symmetry.space_group_name_H-M   'P 1'
#
loop_
_entity.id
_entity.type
_entity.pdbx_description
1 polymer ?
#
loop_
_entity_poly.entity_id
_entity_poly.type
_entity_poly.pdbx_seq_one_letter_code
_entity_poly.pdbx_strand_id
1 'polypeptide(L)'
;MAKNKETGLTDKQDDFCHQYIIDKNGDKAAIRAKYSPKTARFQASYLLTKPNIIARIAELQAKINEKNEISAEIVVKRFIDLADRANQKGDLVNENRALENLGKYTGIFERDNEQKRPQTNITLS
;
A
#
# COMPACT_ATOMS: atom_id res chain seq x y z
N MET A 1 31.98 5.63 -2.64
CA MET A 1 30.76 6.42 -2.52
C MET A 1 30.49 6.77 -1.10
N ALA A 2 30.00 7.97 -0.88
CA ALA A 2 29.65 8.40 0.45
C ALA A 2 28.40 7.67 0.94
N LYS A 3 28.41 7.26 2.18
CA LYS A 3 27.25 6.64 2.81
C LYS A 3 26.49 7.71 3.57
N ASN A 4 25.19 7.56 3.59
CA ASN A 4 24.34 8.41 4.41
C ASN A 4 24.66 8.15 5.88
N LYS A 5 24.92 9.19 6.64
CA LYS A 5 25.29 9.07 8.06
C LYS A 5 24.19 8.46 8.91
N GLU A 6 22.93 8.70 8.57
CA GLU A 6 21.80 8.18 9.34
C GLU A 6 21.53 6.72 9.08
N THR A 7 21.60 6.31 7.82
CA THR A 7 21.25 4.94 7.43
C THR A 7 22.44 4.04 7.25
N GLY A 8 23.62 4.61 7.03
CA GLY A 8 24.82 3.85 6.70
C GLY A 8 24.79 3.24 5.30
N LEU A 9 23.86 3.68 4.46
CA LEU A 9 23.70 3.15 3.11
C LEU A 9 24.29 4.07 2.06
N THR A 10 24.81 3.50 0.98
CA THR A 10 25.19 4.26 -0.21
C THR A 10 23.92 4.64 -0.96
N ASP A 11 24.03 5.62 -1.87
CA ASP A 11 22.88 6.02 -2.71
C ASP A 11 22.34 4.85 -3.50
N LYS A 12 23.21 4.00 -4.00
CA LYS A 12 22.84 2.82 -4.77
C LYS A 12 22.07 1.81 -3.91
N GLN A 13 22.50 1.62 -2.68
CA GLN A 13 21.80 0.74 -1.74
C GLN A 13 20.44 1.30 -1.35
N ASP A 14 20.35 2.61 -1.13
CA ASP A 14 19.08 3.26 -0.84
C ASP A 14 18.13 3.15 -2.03
N ASP A 15 18.63 3.33 -3.24
CA ASP A 15 17.85 3.14 -4.46
C ASP A 15 17.30 1.71 -4.55
N PHE A 16 18.12 0.73 -4.20
CA PHE A 16 17.67 -0.66 -4.16
C PHE A 16 16.44 -0.81 -3.23
N CYS A 17 16.50 -0.19 -2.06
CA CYS A 17 15.38 -0.24 -1.11
C CYS A 17 14.11 0.36 -1.71
N HIS A 18 14.22 1.53 -2.35
CA HIS A 18 13.08 2.17 -3.00
C HIS A 18 12.51 1.32 -4.12
N GLN A 19 13.37 0.70 -4.90
CA GLN A 19 12.91 -0.15 -6.01
C GLN A 19 12.29 -1.45 -5.52
N TYR A 20 12.84 -2.00 -4.44
CA TYR A 20 12.35 -3.27 -3.90
C TYR A 20 10.91 -3.18 -3.39
N ILE A 21 10.53 -2.06 -2.80
CA ILE A 21 9.17 -1.93 -2.25
C ILE A 21 8.09 -1.85 -3.33
N ILE A 22 8.47 -1.63 -4.58
CA ILE A 22 7.51 -1.52 -5.68
C ILE A 22 6.85 -2.87 -5.97
N ASP A 23 7.66 -3.92 -6.11
CA ASP A 23 7.16 -5.23 -6.51
C ASP A 23 7.73 -6.39 -5.67
N LYS A 24 8.57 -6.10 -4.71
CA LYS A 24 9.23 -7.11 -3.86
C LYS A 24 10.09 -8.09 -4.65
N ASN A 25 10.54 -7.70 -5.84
CA ASN A 25 11.42 -8.51 -6.67
C ASN A 25 12.84 -7.99 -6.55
N GLY A 26 13.69 -8.72 -5.82
CA GLY A 26 15.06 -8.31 -5.53
C GLY A 26 15.91 -8.17 -6.79
N ASP A 27 15.82 -9.12 -7.70
CA ASP A 27 16.62 -9.11 -8.92
C ASP A 27 16.32 -7.88 -9.77
N LYS A 28 15.06 -7.60 -10.01
CA LYS A 28 14.63 -6.44 -10.78
C LYS A 28 14.97 -5.14 -10.06
N ALA A 29 14.81 -5.11 -8.74
CA ALA A 29 15.14 -3.94 -7.94
C ALA A 29 16.63 -3.63 -8.06
N ALA A 30 17.49 -4.64 -8.00
CA ALA A 30 18.94 -4.46 -8.15
C ALA A 30 19.29 -3.90 -9.53
N ILE A 31 18.66 -4.43 -10.58
CA ILE A 31 18.90 -3.93 -11.94
C ILE A 31 18.45 -2.47 -12.06
N ARG A 32 17.30 -2.13 -11.55
CA ARG A 32 16.80 -0.75 -11.58
C ARG A 32 17.68 0.19 -10.76
N ALA A 33 18.30 -0.32 -9.71
CA ALA A 33 19.23 0.44 -8.88
C ALA A 33 20.64 0.50 -9.46
N LYS A 34 20.81 0.04 -10.69
CA LYS A 34 22.08 0.12 -11.45
C LYS A 34 23.13 -0.92 -11.05
N TYR A 35 22.75 -2.00 -10.42
CA TYR A 35 23.63 -3.14 -10.24
C TYR A 35 23.72 -3.91 -11.57
N SER A 36 24.83 -4.59 -11.78
CA SER A 36 25.04 -5.36 -13.01
C SER A 36 23.97 -6.46 -13.13
N PRO A 37 23.32 -6.58 -14.31
CA PRO A 37 22.34 -7.67 -14.50
C PRO A 37 22.92 -9.06 -14.26
N LYS A 38 24.22 -9.25 -14.53
CA LYS A 38 24.86 -10.55 -14.33
C LYS A 38 24.94 -10.94 -12.87
N THR A 39 25.05 -9.97 -11.97
CA THR A 39 25.20 -10.22 -10.53
C THR A 39 24.00 -9.78 -9.73
N ALA A 40 22.98 -9.25 -10.39
CA ALA A 40 21.82 -8.66 -9.70
C ALA A 40 21.19 -9.61 -8.68
N ARG A 41 21.04 -10.87 -9.03
CA ARG A 41 20.47 -11.87 -8.15
C ARG A 41 21.28 -12.05 -6.87
N PHE A 42 22.60 -12.14 -7.01
CA PHE A 42 23.50 -12.28 -5.87
C PHE A 42 23.53 -11.01 -5.01
N GLN A 43 23.55 -9.85 -5.68
CA GLN A 43 23.53 -8.58 -4.98
C GLN A 43 22.25 -8.41 -4.19
N ALA A 44 21.10 -8.73 -4.79
CA ALA A 44 19.82 -8.66 -4.09
C ALA A 44 19.78 -9.56 -2.88
N SER A 45 20.19 -10.81 -3.04
CA SER A 45 20.23 -11.77 -1.92
C SER A 45 21.13 -11.28 -0.79
N TYR A 46 22.30 -10.75 -1.16
CA TYR A 46 23.23 -10.23 -0.18
C TYR A 46 22.66 -9.00 0.55
N LEU A 47 22.13 -8.05 -0.20
CA LEU A 47 21.57 -6.83 0.38
C LEU A 47 20.40 -7.13 1.34
N LEU A 48 19.57 -8.07 0.98
CA LEU A 48 18.41 -8.43 1.80
C LEU A 48 18.77 -9.12 3.12
N THR A 49 20.04 -9.48 3.30
CA THR A 49 20.52 -10.00 4.59
C THR A 49 21.05 -8.91 5.51
N LYS A 50 21.29 -7.73 4.99
CA LYS A 50 21.89 -6.65 5.80
C LYS A 50 20.85 -5.95 6.65
N PRO A 51 21.09 -5.80 7.96
CA PRO A 51 20.14 -5.13 8.86
C PRO A 51 19.79 -3.71 8.41
N ASN A 52 20.77 -2.97 7.90
CA ASN A 52 20.54 -1.59 7.42
C ASN A 52 19.56 -1.55 6.26
N ILE A 53 19.69 -2.50 5.35
CA ILE A 53 18.80 -2.61 4.19
C ILE A 53 17.39 -2.99 4.65
N ILE A 54 17.30 -3.98 5.51
CA ILE A 54 16.01 -4.44 6.05
C ILE A 54 15.29 -3.30 6.78
N ALA A 55 16.03 -2.57 7.61
CA ALA A 55 15.48 -1.45 8.36
C ALA A 55 14.99 -0.34 7.43
N ARG A 56 15.76 -0.03 6.38
CA ARG A 56 15.37 1.00 5.42
C ARG A 56 14.12 0.61 4.63
N ILE A 57 14.05 -0.64 4.20
CA ILE A 57 12.86 -1.17 3.51
C ILE A 57 11.64 -1.06 4.41
N ALA A 58 11.76 -1.45 5.68
CA ALA A 58 10.65 -1.35 6.63
C ALA A 58 10.21 0.09 6.84
N GLU A 59 11.15 1.02 6.95
CA GLU A 59 10.86 2.44 7.09
C GLU A 59 10.10 3.00 5.89
N LEU A 60 10.56 2.68 4.68
CA LEU A 60 9.92 3.14 3.45
C LEU A 60 8.53 2.54 3.29
N GLN A 61 8.38 1.26 3.64
CA GLN A 61 7.08 0.60 3.58
C GLN A 61 6.09 1.23 4.56
N ALA A 62 6.55 1.56 5.76
CA ALA A 62 5.72 2.21 6.76
C ALA A 62 5.23 3.58 6.29
N LYS A 63 6.10 4.36 5.63
CA LYS A 63 5.72 5.66 5.08
C LYS A 63 4.66 5.53 3.99
N ILE A 64 4.79 4.53 3.14
CA ILE A 64 3.80 4.28 2.08
C ILE A 64 2.47 3.87 2.70
N ASN A 65 2.49 3.00 3.69
CA ASN A 65 1.28 2.54 4.36
C ASN A 65 0.56 3.70 5.04
N GLU A 66 1.29 4.57 5.73
CA GLU A 66 0.73 5.76 6.36
C GLU A 66 0.07 6.67 5.32
N LYS A 67 0.76 6.91 4.21
CA LYS A 67 0.23 7.74 3.14
C LYS A 67 -1.04 7.14 2.54
N ASN A 68 -1.06 5.82 2.36
CA ASN A 68 -2.22 5.13 1.83
C ASN A 68 -3.41 5.18 2.80
N GLU A 69 -3.16 5.08 4.09
CA GLU A 69 -4.21 5.21 5.10
C GLU A 69 -4.86 6.60 5.07
N ILE A 70 -4.05 7.64 5.00
CA ILE A 70 -4.55 9.01 4.92
C ILE A 70 -5.40 9.19 3.66
N SER A 71 -4.94 8.67 2.53
CA SER A 71 -5.67 8.76 1.27
C SER A 71 -7.00 8.03 1.33
N ALA A 72 -7.02 6.86 1.96
CA ALA A 72 -8.23 6.07 2.14
C ALA A 72 -9.26 6.81 3.00
N GLU A 73 -8.80 7.42 4.08
CA GLU A 73 -9.69 8.22 4.93
C GLU A 73 -10.34 9.37 4.17
N ILE A 74 -9.57 10.06 3.35
CA ILE A 74 -10.10 11.18 2.55
C ILE A 74 -11.17 10.69 1.59
N VAL A 75 -10.92 9.59 0.90
CA VAL A 75 -11.87 9.01 -0.05
C VAL A 75 -13.16 8.60 0.67
N VAL A 76 -13.03 7.90 1.79
CA VAL A 76 -14.20 7.48 2.60
C VAL A 76 -15.01 8.69 3.04
N LYS A 77 -14.36 9.72 3.54
CA LYS A 77 -15.05 10.95 3.95
C LYS A 77 -15.82 11.59 2.81
N ARG A 78 -15.23 11.63 1.62
CA ARG A 78 -15.90 12.21 0.45
C ARG A 78 -17.13 11.43 0.04
N PHE A 79 -17.08 10.11 0.09
CA PHE A 79 -18.26 9.28 -0.22
C PHE A 79 -19.37 9.50 0.81
N ILE A 80 -19.01 9.60 2.08
CA ILE A 80 -19.98 9.87 3.14
C ILE A 80 -20.64 11.23 2.93
N ASP A 81 -19.85 12.26 2.62
CA ASP A 81 -20.38 13.60 2.34
C ASP A 81 -21.34 13.61 1.15
N LEU A 82 -21.00 12.86 0.10
CA LEU A 82 -21.87 12.76 -1.07
C LEU A 82 -23.18 12.09 -0.72
N ALA A 83 -23.13 11.01 0.06
CA ALA A 83 -24.34 10.32 0.49
C ALA A 83 -25.21 11.23 1.36
N ASP A 84 -24.61 11.97 2.28
CA ASP A 84 -25.33 12.89 3.15
C ASP A 84 -26.02 14.01 2.35
N ARG A 85 -25.28 14.58 1.41
CA ARG A 85 -25.85 15.65 0.56
C ARG A 85 -26.99 15.15 -0.30
N ALA A 86 -26.85 13.96 -0.87
CA ALA A 86 -27.90 13.35 -1.66
C ALA A 86 -29.12 13.04 -0.82
N ASN A 87 -28.92 12.55 0.39
CA ASN A 87 -30.00 12.28 1.33
C ASN A 87 -30.76 13.55 1.69
N GLN A 88 -30.06 14.64 1.97
CA GLN A 88 -30.68 15.93 2.28
C GLN A 88 -31.54 16.45 1.13
N LYS A 89 -31.15 16.14 -0.09
CA LYS A 89 -31.93 16.55 -1.27
C LYS A 89 -33.01 15.55 -1.63
N GLY A 90 -33.09 14.43 -0.95
CA GLY A 90 -34.04 13.36 -1.27
C GLY A 90 -33.64 12.57 -2.52
N ASP A 91 -32.37 12.64 -2.93
CA ASP A 91 -31.90 11.96 -4.11
C ASP A 91 -31.41 10.56 -3.78
N LEU A 92 -32.35 9.63 -3.70
CA LEU A 92 -32.05 8.26 -3.29
C LEU A 92 -31.13 7.54 -4.27
N VAL A 93 -31.20 7.87 -5.56
CA VAL A 93 -30.37 7.22 -6.57
C VAL A 93 -28.91 7.55 -6.33
N ASN A 94 -28.58 8.83 -6.16
CA ASN A 94 -27.21 9.24 -5.91
C ASN A 94 -26.72 8.84 -4.53
N GLU A 95 -27.58 8.82 -3.53
CA GLU A 95 -27.23 8.33 -2.20
C GLU A 95 -26.80 6.87 -2.28
N ASN A 96 -27.62 6.03 -2.94
CA ASN A 96 -27.29 4.62 -3.10
C ASN A 96 -26.02 4.41 -3.90
N ARG A 97 -25.81 5.22 -4.92
CA ARG A 97 -24.58 5.15 -5.73
C ARG A 97 -23.35 5.46 -4.89
N ALA A 98 -23.43 6.49 -4.06
CA ALA A 98 -22.32 6.86 -3.18
C ALA A 98 -22.03 5.74 -2.19
N LEU A 99 -23.07 5.14 -1.59
CA LEU A 99 -22.91 4.06 -0.63
C LEU A 99 -22.38 2.78 -1.29
N GLU A 100 -22.82 2.48 -2.50
CA GLU A 100 -22.29 1.34 -3.25
C GLU A 100 -20.81 1.53 -3.56
N ASN A 101 -20.41 2.73 -3.99
CA ASN A 101 -19.02 3.01 -4.28
C ASN A 101 -18.17 2.95 -3.03
N LEU A 102 -18.68 3.42 -1.91
CA LEU A 102 -18.00 3.32 -0.63
C LEU A 102 -17.78 1.85 -0.27
N GLY A 103 -18.81 1.03 -0.42
CA GLY A 103 -18.73 -0.40 -0.14
C GLY A 103 -17.69 -1.08 -1.02
N LYS A 104 -17.66 -0.76 -2.31
CA LYS A 104 -16.67 -1.31 -3.23
C LYS A 104 -15.25 -0.87 -2.85
N TYR A 105 -15.11 0.39 -2.50
CA TYR A 105 -13.80 0.92 -2.14
C TYR A 105 -13.26 0.27 -0.85
N THR A 106 -14.12 0.01 0.11
CA THR A 106 -13.72 -0.64 1.34
C THR A 106 -13.61 -2.15 1.21
N GLY A 107 -14.04 -2.69 0.06
CA GLY A 107 -13.95 -4.13 -0.18
C GLY A 107 -15.08 -4.94 0.42
N ILE A 108 -16.13 -4.30 0.91
CA ILE A 108 -17.24 -5.01 1.55
C ILE A 108 -17.93 -5.96 0.59
N PHE A 109 -18.05 -5.57 -0.67
CA PHE A 109 -18.75 -6.36 -1.67
C PHE A 109 -17.85 -7.27 -2.51
N GLU A 110 -16.56 -7.33 -2.21
CA GLU A 110 -15.65 -8.19 -2.92
C GLU A 110 -15.83 -9.64 -2.47
N ARG A 111 -15.66 -10.57 -3.40
CA ARG A 111 -15.79 -11.99 -3.09
C ARG A 111 -14.88 -12.45 -1.97
N ASP A 112 -13.63 -11.97 -1.99
CA ASP A 112 -12.66 -12.36 -0.98
C ASP A 112 -13.11 -11.95 0.41
N ASN A 113 -13.80 -10.85 0.51
CA ASN A 113 -14.29 -10.37 1.79
C ASN A 113 -15.51 -11.12 2.27
N GLU A 114 -16.28 -11.69 1.39
CA GLU A 114 -17.43 -12.47 1.80
C GLU A 114 -17.04 -13.63 2.66
N GLN A 115 -15.91 -14.27 2.36
CA GLN A 115 -15.42 -15.36 3.16
C GLN A 115 -14.88 -14.95 4.50
N LYS A 116 -14.47 -13.70 4.61
CA LYS A 116 -13.89 -13.17 5.83
C LYS A 116 -14.90 -12.51 6.74
N ARG A 117 -16.12 -12.29 6.26
CA ARG A 117 -17.12 -11.66 7.06
C ARG A 117 -17.50 -12.54 8.20
N PRO A 118 -17.75 -11.97 9.34
CA PRO A 118 -18.31 -12.73 10.44
C PRO A 118 -19.65 -13.20 9.97
N GLN A 119 -19.89 -14.40 10.20
CA GLN A 119 -21.09 -14.91 9.77
C GLN A 119 -22.16 -14.56 10.64
N THR A 120 -22.22 -13.69 11.02
CA THR A 120 -23.05 -13.31 11.91
C THR A 120 -24.34 -13.36 11.65
N ASN A 121 -24.72 -13.56 11.31
CA ASN A 121 -25.55 -13.55 11.09
C ASN A 121 -26.51 -13.24 11.60
N ILE A 122 -26.55 -12.88 11.75
CA ILE A 122 -27.14 -12.30 12.06
C ILE A 122 -28.34 -12.32 12.01
N THR A 123 -28.78 -12.64 12.23
CA THR A 123 -29.64 -12.83 12.29
C THR A 123 -30.54 -12.18 12.67
N LEU A 124 -30.86 -11.73 12.40
CA LEU A 124 -31.63 -11.04 12.55
C LEU A 124 -32.77 -11.48 12.70
N SER A 125 -32.88 -12.08 12.82
CA SER A 125 -34.09 -12.48 13.00
C SER A 125 -34.98 -11.80 13.62
#